data_50a4d03b8a40338693fec42bf5958753
#
_entry.id   50a4d03b8a40338693fec42bf5958753
#
_cell.length_a   1.000
_cell.length_b   1.000
_cell.length_c   1.000
_cell.angle_alpha   90.00
_cell.angle_beta   90.00
_cell.angle_gamma   90.00
#
_symmetry.space_group_name_H-M   'P 1'
#
loop_
_entity.id
_entity.type
_entity.pdbx_description
1 polymer ?
#
loop_
_entity_poly.entity_id
_entity_poly.type
_entity_poly.pdbx_seq_one_letter_code
_entity_poly.pdbx_strand_id
1 'polypeptide(L)'
;QEDQLRAGVVPGAPGWGVDTRAGERVHERGGRLVSVVAVSLENDYRRYYAAFRDAVLQGTAPPVTPQQALDVMRLIELGVRSSEEQRSLPLD
;
A
#
# COMPACT_ATOMS: atom_id res chain seq x y z
N GLN A 1 9.62 1.67 -6.15
CA GLN A 1 10.28 2.98 -6.40
C GLN A 1 11.64 3.08 -5.71
N GLU A 2 11.79 2.49 -4.52
CA GLU A 2 13.04 2.58 -3.73
C GLU A 2 14.26 2.06 -4.50
N ASP A 3 14.11 0.90 -5.15
CA ASP A 3 15.19 0.33 -5.97
C ASP A 3 15.50 1.19 -7.20
N GLN A 4 14.48 1.82 -7.78
CA GLN A 4 14.64 2.76 -8.89
C GLN A 4 15.39 4.03 -8.45
N LEU A 5 15.05 4.57 -7.26
CA LEU A 5 15.75 5.71 -6.67
C LEU A 5 17.23 5.36 -6.41
N ARG A 6 17.50 4.20 -5.82
CA ARG A 6 18.88 3.72 -5.58
C ARG A 6 19.67 3.51 -6.87
N ALA A 7 18.99 3.13 -7.94
CA ALA A 7 19.57 3.01 -9.29
C ALA A 7 19.72 4.38 -10.01
N GLY A 8 19.35 5.49 -9.37
CA GLY A 8 19.47 6.83 -9.93
C GLY A 8 18.38 7.19 -10.95
N VAL A 9 17.28 6.44 -11.00
CA VAL A 9 16.15 6.77 -11.87
C VAL A 9 15.45 8.02 -11.32
N VAL A 10 15.29 9.01 -12.18
CA VAL A 10 14.63 10.27 -11.81
C VAL A 10 13.12 10.06 -11.66
N PRO A 11 12.49 10.54 -10.57
CA PRO A 11 11.04 10.49 -10.40
C PRO A 11 10.29 11.11 -11.59
N GLY A 12 9.41 10.31 -12.20
CA GLY A 12 8.63 10.71 -13.38
C GLY A 12 9.27 10.41 -14.73
N ALA A 13 10.45 9.79 -14.75
CA ALA A 13 10.98 9.20 -15.98
C ALA A 13 10.06 8.07 -16.50
N PRO A 14 10.11 7.74 -17.80
CA PRO A 14 9.37 6.59 -18.33
C PRO A 14 9.65 5.31 -17.53
N GLY A 15 8.60 4.62 -17.12
CA GLY A 15 8.70 3.42 -16.26
C GLY A 15 8.88 3.69 -14.76
N TRP A 16 8.88 4.95 -14.33
CA TRP A 16 8.90 5.30 -12.92
C TRP A 16 7.68 4.73 -12.19
N GLY A 17 7.90 4.05 -11.06
CA GLY A 17 6.83 3.50 -10.24
C GLY A 17 6.13 2.27 -10.81
N VAL A 18 6.57 1.75 -11.95
CA VAL A 18 6.07 0.50 -12.51
C VAL A 18 6.75 -0.67 -11.82
N ASP A 19 5.96 -1.56 -11.21
CA ASP A 19 6.43 -2.86 -10.75
C ASP A 19 6.21 -3.89 -11.87
N THR A 20 7.29 -4.50 -12.33
CA THR A 20 7.24 -5.55 -13.37
C THR A 20 6.72 -6.89 -12.83
N ARG A 21 6.64 -7.03 -11.50
CA ARG A 21 6.08 -8.22 -10.86
C ARG A 21 4.58 -8.06 -10.74
N ALA A 22 3.84 -8.95 -11.37
CA ALA A 22 2.38 -8.98 -11.24
C ALA A 22 1.99 -9.33 -9.79
N GLY A 23 1.05 -8.58 -9.23
CA GLY A 23 0.39 -8.97 -8.00
C GLY A 23 -0.48 -10.21 -8.23
N GLU A 24 -0.62 -11.05 -7.22
CA GLU A 24 -1.46 -12.24 -7.28
C GLU A 24 -2.44 -12.25 -6.10
N ARG A 25 -3.72 -12.41 -6.40
CA ARG A 25 -4.75 -12.62 -5.39
C ARG A 25 -5.22 -14.05 -5.42
N VAL A 26 -4.92 -14.79 -4.37
CA VAL A 26 -5.41 -16.16 -4.18
C VAL A 26 -6.63 -16.15 -3.28
N HIS A 27 -7.71 -16.81 -3.69
CA HIS A 27 -8.93 -16.95 -2.89
C HIS A 27 -9.58 -18.31 -3.14
N GLU A 28 -10.36 -18.76 -2.17
CA GLU A 28 -11.14 -19.99 -2.30
C GLU A 28 -12.49 -19.70 -2.97
N ARG A 29 -12.83 -20.52 -3.96
CA ARG A 29 -14.14 -20.53 -4.59
C ARG A 29 -14.60 -21.97 -4.85
N GLY A 30 -15.66 -22.37 -4.16
CA GLY A 30 -16.22 -23.72 -4.31
C GLY A 30 -15.25 -24.84 -3.94
N GLY A 31 -14.48 -24.68 -2.86
CA GLY A 31 -13.50 -25.67 -2.38
C GLY A 31 -12.20 -25.73 -3.20
N ARG A 32 -11.99 -24.79 -4.15
CA ARG A 32 -10.77 -24.74 -4.96
C ARG A 32 -10.07 -23.38 -4.80
N LEU A 33 -8.75 -23.41 -4.70
CA LEU A 33 -7.95 -22.19 -4.75
C LEU A 33 -7.93 -21.66 -6.18
N VAL A 34 -8.31 -20.39 -6.31
CA VAL A 34 -8.29 -19.65 -7.57
C VAL A 34 -7.30 -18.50 -7.42
N SER A 35 -6.35 -18.44 -8.34
CA SER A 35 -5.42 -17.32 -8.45
C SER A 35 -5.89 -16.37 -9.54
N VAL A 36 -5.84 -15.08 -9.25
CA VAL A 36 -6.16 -14.00 -10.19
C VAL A 36 -5.03 -12.99 -10.17
N VAL A 37 -4.51 -12.66 -11.35
CA VAL A 37 -3.51 -11.59 -11.48
C VAL A 37 -4.16 -10.27 -11.12
N ALA A 38 -3.55 -9.56 -10.17
CA ALA A 38 -3.93 -8.21 -9.80
C ALA A 38 -3.06 -7.21 -10.57
N VAL A 39 -3.73 -6.31 -11.29
CA VAL A 39 -3.01 -5.22 -11.98
C VAL A 39 -2.50 -4.24 -10.94
N SER A 40 -1.20 -4.03 -10.90
CA SER A 40 -0.57 -2.99 -10.09
C SER A 40 -0.67 -1.66 -10.81
N LEU A 41 -1.19 -0.64 -10.12
CA LEU A 41 -1.18 0.73 -10.63
C LEU A 41 0.21 1.33 -10.44
N GLU A 42 0.61 2.19 -11.36
CA GLU A 42 1.83 2.98 -11.21
C GLU A 42 1.76 3.82 -9.94
N ASN A 43 2.77 3.68 -9.09
CA ASN A 43 2.89 4.47 -7.88
C ASN A 43 3.86 5.65 -8.12
N ASP A 44 3.51 6.81 -7.57
CA ASP A 44 4.35 8.01 -7.67
C ASP A 44 4.28 8.81 -6.37
N TYR A 45 5.37 8.80 -5.61
CA TYR A 45 5.50 9.56 -4.36
C TYR A 45 5.24 11.06 -4.51
N ARG A 46 5.48 11.63 -5.70
CA ARG A 46 5.21 13.06 -5.95
C ARG A 46 3.75 13.41 -5.76
N ARG A 47 2.82 12.49 -6.09
CA ARG A 47 1.37 12.68 -5.89
C ARG A 47 1.04 12.82 -4.41
N TYR A 48 1.66 11.99 -3.56
CA TYR A 48 1.48 12.08 -2.13
C TYR A 48 1.97 13.42 -1.57
N TYR A 49 3.19 13.82 -1.91
CA TYR A 49 3.75 15.09 -1.42
C TYR A 49 3.02 16.32 -1.98
N ALA A 50 2.52 16.27 -3.22
CA ALA A 50 1.69 17.33 -3.76
C ALA A 50 0.38 17.47 -2.97
N ALA A 51 -0.31 16.36 -2.72
CA ALA A 51 -1.54 16.36 -1.92
C ALA A 51 -1.29 16.81 -0.45
N PHE A 52 -0.17 16.40 0.14
CA PHE A 52 0.21 16.84 1.48
C PHE A 52 0.48 18.36 1.53
N ARG A 53 1.24 18.87 0.56
CA ARG A 53 1.46 20.33 0.41
C ARG A 53 0.13 21.08 0.30
N ASP A 54 -0.79 20.61 -0.54
CA ASP A 54 -2.08 21.26 -0.77
C ASP A 54 -2.95 21.22 0.49
N ALA A 55 -2.90 20.13 1.26
CA ALA A 55 -3.55 20.04 2.56
C ALA A 55 -3.02 21.11 3.54
N VAL A 56 -1.71 21.32 3.59
CA VAL A 56 -1.09 22.31 4.48
C VAL A 56 -1.38 23.74 4.03
N LEU A 57 -1.24 24.03 2.73
CA LEU A 57 -1.33 25.41 2.22
C LEU A 57 -2.76 25.87 1.95
N GLN A 58 -3.65 24.96 1.60
CA GLN A 58 -5.01 25.28 1.15
C GLN A 58 -6.10 24.72 2.08
N GLY A 59 -5.74 23.97 3.13
CA GLY A 59 -6.69 23.35 4.05
C GLY A 59 -7.52 22.23 3.42
N THR A 60 -7.05 21.62 2.34
CA THR A 60 -7.71 20.45 1.72
C THR A 60 -7.55 19.21 2.60
N ALA A 61 -8.34 18.16 2.33
CA ALA A 61 -8.19 16.90 3.04
C ALA A 61 -6.77 16.31 2.82
N PRO A 62 -6.09 15.83 3.89
CA PRO A 62 -4.78 15.21 3.74
C PRO A 62 -4.89 13.90 2.96
N PRO A 63 -3.84 13.48 2.23
CA PRO A 63 -3.85 12.22 1.47
C PRO A 63 -3.99 10.98 2.36
N VAL A 64 -3.57 11.09 3.61
CA VAL A 64 -3.79 10.08 4.66
C VAL A 64 -4.20 10.83 5.93
N THR A 65 -5.33 10.48 6.50
CA THR A 65 -5.80 11.04 7.76
C THR A 65 -5.08 10.39 8.96
N PRO A 66 -5.00 11.08 10.12
CA PRO A 66 -4.47 10.48 11.34
C PRO A 66 -5.19 9.17 11.74
N GLN A 67 -6.50 9.11 11.51
CA GLN A 67 -7.28 7.91 11.80
C GLN A 67 -6.87 6.74 10.90
N GLN A 68 -6.71 6.97 9.59
CA GLN A 68 -6.24 5.94 8.67
C GLN A 68 -4.84 5.44 9.02
N ALA A 69 -3.94 6.34 9.45
CA ALA A 69 -2.61 5.94 9.91
C ALA A 69 -2.68 5.09 11.19
N LEU A 70 -3.54 5.46 12.13
CA LEU A 70 -3.76 4.70 13.36
C LEU A 70 -4.36 3.30 13.06
N ASP A 71 -5.30 3.22 12.13
CA ASP A 71 -5.91 1.94 11.74
C ASP A 71 -4.88 0.99 11.11
N VAL A 72 -3.96 1.51 10.30
CA VAL A 72 -2.83 0.71 9.78
C VAL A 72 -1.94 0.18 10.90
N MET A 73 -1.61 1.00 11.90
CA MET A 73 -0.81 0.56 13.05
C MET A 73 -1.52 -0.52 13.87
N ARG A 74 -2.82 -0.38 14.10
CA ARG A 74 -3.65 -1.39 14.77
C ARG A 74 -3.65 -2.74 14.02
N LEU A 75 -3.75 -2.67 12.69
CA LEU A 75 -3.69 -3.88 11.87
C LEU A 75 -2.34 -4.59 11.98
N ILE A 76 -1.24 -3.83 12.00
CA ILE A 76 0.10 -4.39 12.19
C ILE A 76 0.21 -5.06 13.56
N GLU A 77 -0.23 -4.40 14.63
CA GLU A 77 -0.23 -4.97 15.98
C GLU A 77 -1.06 -6.25 16.07
N LEU A 78 -2.26 -6.25 15.46
CA LEU A 78 -3.11 -7.44 15.39
C LEU A 78 -2.43 -8.58 14.63
N GLY A 79 -1.73 -8.27 13.55
CA GLY A 79 -0.97 -9.26 12.78
C GLY A 79 0.15 -9.90 13.60
N VAL A 80 0.91 -9.09 14.35
CA VAL A 80 1.96 -9.58 15.26
C VAL A 80 1.35 -10.49 16.34
N ARG A 81 0.31 -10.02 17.03
CA ARG A 81 -0.38 -10.79 18.06
C ARG A 81 -0.97 -12.11 17.51
N SER A 82 -1.61 -12.06 16.35
CA SER A 82 -2.15 -13.25 15.68
C SER A 82 -1.06 -14.28 15.41
N SER A 83 0.12 -13.81 15.00
CA SER A 83 1.28 -14.67 14.78
C SER A 83 1.83 -15.28 16.09
N GLU A 84 1.94 -14.47 17.14
CA GLU A 84 2.41 -14.94 18.45
C GLU A 84 1.44 -15.93 19.11
N GLU A 85 0.14 -15.62 19.05
CA GLU A 85 -0.92 -16.46 19.62
C GLU A 85 -1.31 -17.63 18.72
N GLN A 86 -0.77 -17.75 17.50
CA GLN A 86 -1.03 -18.79 16.51
C GLN A 86 -2.54 -19.01 16.25
N ARG A 87 -3.33 -17.92 16.24
CA ARG A 87 -4.78 -17.93 15.99
C ARG A 87 -5.26 -16.69 15.26
N SER A 88 -6.39 -16.79 14.60
CA SER A 88 -7.08 -15.63 14.03
C SER A 88 -7.61 -14.73 15.15
N LEU A 89 -7.41 -13.42 15.00
CA LEU A 89 -7.93 -12.40 15.89
C LEU A 89 -9.02 -11.59 15.16
N PRO A 90 -10.11 -11.18 15.86
CA PRO A 90 -11.11 -10.32 15.26
C PRO A 90 -10.52 -8.93 14.96
N LEU A 91 -11.04 -8.31 13.94
CA LEU A 91 -10.79 -6.91 13.61
C LEU A 91 -11.95 -6.08 14.19
N ASP A 92 -11.70 -5.42 15.31
CA ASP A 92 -12.68 -4.55 16.00
C ASP A 92 -12.58 -3.11 15.48
#